data_4c67266ec256199b67510b8c9d96955b
#
_entry.id   4c67266ec256199b67510b8c9d96955b
#
_cell.length_a   1.000
_cell.length_b   1.000
_cell.length_c   1.000
_cell.angle_alpha   90.00
_cell.angle_beta   90.00
_cell.angle_gamma   90.00
#
_symmetry.space_group_name_H-M   'P 1'
#
loop_
_entity.id
_entity.type
_entity.pdbx_description
1 polymer ?
#
loop_
_entity_poly.entity_id
_entity_poly.type
_entity_poly.pdbx_seq_one_letter_code
_entity_poly.pdbx_strand_id
1 'polypeptide(L)'
;MRRTRLTALAAVLLATALTACSDSDATSPAGQSSSTRVFSQVERLGNPLVSEVFFAKRDHPLHNVTAPATDVANGFGDKIKAFTNAFNRGPTIANTLAAVLVPDMLMVYPNRSGATAGWLSWALANGYGGRTLKDDVVDAGLTAIFGNLLDPQAAVLSGLTSDNISTSVRTYGTTFPYLESAR
;
A
#
# COMPACT_ATOMS: atom_id res chain seq x y z
N MET A 1 -31.24 -6.38 -60.65
CA MET A 1 -29.87 -5.81 -60.43
C MET A 1 -29.76 -4.70 -59.38
N ARG A 2 -30.71 -4.53 -58.44
CA ARG A 2 -30.66 -3.48 -57.36
C ARG A 2 -30.38 -4.00 -55.96
N ARG A 3 -30.44 -5.33 -55.72
CA ARG A 3 -30.25 -5.94 -54.38
C ARG A 3 -28.79 -6.28 -54.04
N THR A 4 -27.94 -6.44 -55.04
CA THR A 4 -26.50 -6.78 -54.82
C THR A 4 -25.62 -5.58 -54.46
N ARG A 5 -26.08 -4.34 -54.70
CA ARG A 5 -25.31 -3.13 -54.40
C ARG A 5 -25.49 -2.66 -52.95
N LEU A 6 -26.61 -3.01 -52.28
CA LEU A 6 -26.85 -2.64 -50.89
C LEU A 6 -26.09 -3.52 -49.89
N THR A 7 -25.86 -4.76 -50.24
CA THR A 7 -25.08 -5.67 -49.36
C THR A 7 -23.58 -5.38 -49.37
N ALA A 8 -23.04 -4.85 -50.45
CA ALA A 8 -21.63 -4.46 -50.53
C ALA A 8 -21.33 -3.16 -49.69
N LEU A 9 -22.28 -2.22 -49.64
CA LEU A 9 -22.10 -1.01 -48.81
C LEU A 9 -22.19 -1.29 -47.29
N ALA A 10 -23.03 -2.23 -46.87
CA ALA A 10 -23.17 -2.63 -45.48
C ALA A 10 -21.91 -3.35 -44.96
N ALA A 11 -21.26 -4.15 -45.82
CA ALA A 11 -20.02 -4.84 -45.43
C ALA A 11 -18.83 -3.91 -45.29
N VAL A 12 -18.74 -2.82 -46.07
CA VAL A 12 -17.67 -1.83 -45.98
C VAL A 12 -17.82 -0.93 -44.73
N LEU A 13 -19.07 -0.61 -44.33
CA LEU A 13 -19.33 0.18 -43.11
C LEU A 13 -19.10 -0.63 -41.82
N LEU A 14 -19.20 -1.98 -41.86
CA LEU A 14 -18.93 -2.81 -40.69
C LEU A 14 -17.41 -3.04 -40.47
N ALA A 15 -16.62 -2.97 -41.54
CA ALA A 15 -15.16 -3.16 -41.47
C ALA A 15 -14.41 -1.94 -40.90
N THR A 16 -15.02 -0.74 -40.96
CA THR A 16 -14.40 0.49 -40.40
C THR A 16 -14.67 0.71 -38.91
N ALA A 17 -15.58 -0.06 -38.29
CA ALA A 17 -15.88 0.06 -36.87
C ALA A 17 -14.94 -0.77 -35.95
N LEU A 18 -14.05 -1.58 -36.52
CA LEU A 18 -13.16 -2.48 -35.76
C LEU A 18 -11.74 -1.89 -35.55
N THR A 19 -11.46 -0.70 -36.06
CA THR A 19 -10.14 -0.05 -35.88
C THR A 19 -10.11 1.04 -34.82
N ALA A 20 -11.17 1.21 -34.03
CA ALA A 20 -11.28 2.28 -33.03
C ALA A 20 -10.82 1.88 -31.62
N CYS A 21 -10.16 0.73 -31.45
CA CYS A 21 -9.51 0.33 -30.21
C CYS A 21 -8.04 0.00 -30.47
N SER A 22 -7.30 0.93 -31.06
CA SER A 22 -5.88 1.00 -30.82
C SER A 22 -5.69 2.04 -29.73
N ASP A 23 -5.46 1.60 -28.51
CA ASP A 23 -4.91 2.44 -27.47
C ASP A 23 -3.64 3.08 -28.03
N SER A 24 -3.77 4.32 -28.47
CA SER A 24 -2.61 5.16 -28.68
C SER A 24 -2.04 5.43 -27.30
N ASP A 25 -0.98 4.71 -26.96
CA ASP A 25 -0.11 4.99 -25.80
C ASP A 25 0.50 6.39 -25.92
N ALA A 26 -0.36 7.40 -25.81
CA ALA A 26 0.05 8.82 -25.86
C ALA A 26 0.81 9.26 -24.59
N THR A 27 1.07 8.33 -23.66
CA THR A 27 1.75 8.62 -22.39
C THR A 27 3.00 7.79 -22.13
N SER A 28 3.36 6.87 -23.04
CA SER A 28 4.65 6.16 -22.89
C SER A 28 5.79 7.07 -23.31
N PRO A 29 6.82 7.25 -22.48
CA PRO A 29 8.05 7.95 -22.90
C PRO A 29 8.61 7.31 -24.15
N ALA A 30 8.95 8.13 -25.16
CA ALA A 30 9.50 7.65 -26.42
C ALA A 30 10.68 6.69 -26.18
N GLY A 31 10.52 5.43 -26.60
CA GLY A 31 11.55 4.38 -26.47
C GLY A 31 11.19 3.17 -25.63
N GLN A 32 10.01 3.11 -25.02
CA GLN A 32 9.58 1.90 -24.29
C GLN A 32 8.55 1.14 -25.09
N SER A 33 8.97 0.10 -25.83
CA SER A 33 8.01 -0.89 -26.33
C SER A 33 7.44 -1.65 -25.12
N SER A 34 6.11 -1.53 -24.91
CA SER A 34 5.38 -2.10 -23.78
C SER A 34 5.29 -3.64 -23.81
N SER A 35 5.79 -4.30 -24.83
CA SER A 35 5.28 -5.63 -25.18
C SER A 35 6.02 -6.83 -24.60
N THR A 36 7.11 -6.68 -23.85
CA THR A 36 7.86 -7.88 -23.42
C THR A 36 8.61 -7.78 -22.09
N ARG A 37 8.36 -6.76 -21.28
CA ARG A 37 9.03 -6.70 -19.97
C ARG A 37 8.29 -7.60 -18.98
N VAL A 38 8.94 -8.66 -18.56
CA VAL A 38 8.49 -9.49 -17.44
C VAL A 38 9.18 -8.94 -16.19
N PHE A 39 8.39 -8.57 -15.19
CA PHE A 39 8.89 -8.08 -13.91
C PHE A 39 8.80 -9.20 -12.88
N SER A 40 9.86 -9.37 -12.11
CA SER A 40 9.86 -10.23 -10.94
C SER A 40 9.71 -9.37 -9.69
N GLN A 41 8.85 -9.77 -8.76
CA GLN A 41 8.78 -9.13 -7.46
C GLN A 41 10.05 -9.45 -6.67
N VAL A 42 10.78 -8.44 -6.26
CA VAL A 42 12.03 -8.58 -5.50
C VAL A 42 11.91 -8.04 -4.09
N GLU A 43 10.95 -7.15 -3.85
CA GLU A 43 10.69 -6.53 -2.56
C GLU A 43 9.22 -6.13 -2.45
N ARG A 44 8.72 -6.03 -1.23
CA ARG A 44 7.37 -5.61 -0.91
C ARG A 44 7.38 -4.75 0.36
N LEU A 45 6.69 -3.62 0.28
CA LEU A 45 6.42 -2.73 1.41
C LEU A 45 4.99 -2.23 1.30
N GLY A 46 4.05 -2.87 1.96
CA GLY A 46 2.65 -2.43 2.03
C GLY A 46 2.44 -1.48 3.20
N ASN A 47 2.52 -2.02 4.41
CA ASN A 47 2.52 -1.24 5.64
C ASN A 47 3.94 -0.93 6.08
N PRO A 48 4.21 0.30 6.55
CA PRO A 48 5.50 0.64 7.17
C PRO A 48 5.82 -0.28 8.33
N LEU A 49 7.10 -0.60 8.50
CA LEU A 49 7.67 -1.34 9.63
C LEU A 49 7.28 -2.82 9.73
N VAL A 50 6.48 -3.39 8.83
CA VAL A 50 6.06 -4.80 8.97
C VAL A 50 7.26 -5.72 8.90
N SER A 51 8.03 -5.68 7.82
CA SER A 51 9.22 -6.52 7.68
C SER A 51 10.34 -6.10 8.62
N GLU A 52 10.53 -4.79 8.81
CA GLU A 52 11.66 -4.23 9.54
C GLU A 52 11.58 -4.51 11.06
N VAL A 53 10.36 -4.51 11.63
CA VAL A 53 10.15 -4.66 13.07
C VAL A 53 9.78 -6.08 13.43
N PHE A 54 8.82 -6.69 12.70
CA PHE A 54 8.23 -7.95 13.16
C PHE A 54 8.92 -9.20 12.64
N PHE A 55 9.67 -9.10 11.52
CA PHE A 55 10.24 -10.28 10.90
C PHE A 55 11.73 -10.39 11.15
N ALA A 56 12.17 -11.59 11.49
CA ALA A 56 13.60 -11.88 11.51
C ALA A 56 14.17 -11.79 10.09
N LYS A 57 15.43 -11.38 9.95
CA LYS A 57 16.07 -11.18 8.65
C LYS A 57 15.98 -12.39 7.71
N ARG A 58 15.96 -13.60 8.26
CA ARG A 58 15.80 -14.84 7.49
C ARG A 58 14.41 -14.98 6.84
N ASP A 59 13.40 -14.24 7.30
CA ASP A 59 12.03 -14.29 6.80
C ASP A 59 11.78 -13.27 5.68
N HIS A 60 12.65 -12.25 5.54
CA HIS A 60 12.51 -11.20 4.53
C HIS A 60 12.46 -11.73 3.09
N PRO A 61 13.33 -12.68 2.66
CA PRO A 61 13.27 -13.18 1.29
C PRO A 61 11.90 -13.80 0.94
N LEU A 62 11.29 -14.54 1.87
CA LEU A 62 9.97 -15.10 1.66
C LEU A 62 8.91 -14.00 1.59
N HIS A 63 8.92 -13.07 2.54
CA HIS A 63 7.97 -11.95 2.57
C HIS A 63 8.03 -11.11 1.29
N ASN A 64 9.22 -10.80 0.83
CA ASN A 64 9.43 -9.93 -0.33
C ASN A 64 8.87 -10.49 -1.64
N VAL A 65 8.88 -11.81 -1.83
CA VAL A 65 8.40 -12.45 -3.06
C VAL A 65 6.97 -12.99 -2.94
N THR A 66 6.40 -13.00 -1.73
CA THR A 66 5.07 -13.56 -1.48
C THR A 66 3.98 -12.56 -1.84
N ALA A 67 2.91 -13.02 -2.48
CA ALA A 67 1.73 -12.20 -2.71
C ALA A 67 0.98 -11.95 -1.39
N PRO A 68 0.48 -10.72 -1.12
CA PRO A 68 -0.20 -10.39 0.14
C PRO A 68 -1.36 -11.33 0.50
N ALA A 69 -2.09 -11.83 -0.48
CA ALA A 69 -3.19 -12.77 -0.28
C ALA A 69 -2.80 -14.07 0.44
N THR A 70 -1.51 -14.42 0.44
CA THR A 70 -0.98 -15.64 1.08
C THR A 70 -0.29 -15.37 2.41
N ASP A 71 -0.28 -14.13 2.90
CA ASP A 71 0.41 -13.74 4.14
C ASP A 71 -0.06 -14.54 5.36
N VAL A 72 -1.37 -14.75 5.47
CA VAL A 72 -1.94 -15.55 6.57
C VAL A 72 -1.44 -16.97 6.49
N ALA A 73 -1.47 -17.60 5.31
CA ALA A 73 -1.02 -18.97 5.09
C ALA A 73 0.50 -19.13 5.34
N ASN A 74 1.28 -18.07 5.12
CA ASN A 74 2.72 -18.04 5.40
C ASN A 74 3.05 -17.73 6.87
N GLY A 75 2.04 -17.57 7.72
CA GLY A 75 2.21 -17.37 9.16
C GLY A 75 2.77 -16.01 9.56
N PHE A 76 2.67 -14.98 8.69
CA PHE A 76 3.21 -13.65 9.01
C PHE A 76 2.45 -13.00 10.18
N GLY A 77 1.14 -13.24 10.30
CA GLY A 77 0.38 -12.81 11.47
C GLY A 77 0.90 -13.41 12.79
N ASP A 78 1.30 -14.66 12.77
CA ASP A 78 1.84 -15.30 13.98
C ASP A 78 3.23 -14.78 14.34
N LYS A 79 4.04 -14.36 13.35
CA LYS A 79 5.32 -13.69 13.60
C LYS A 79 5.11 -12.33 14.26
N ILE A 80 4.11 -11.54 13.81
CA ILE A 80 3.73 -10.28 14.46
C ILE A 80 3.32 -10.51 15.91
N LYS A 81 2.46 -11.51 16.18
CA LYS A 81 2.04 -11.86 17.55
C LYS A 81 3.21 -12.29 18.41
N ALA A 82 4.09 -13.17 17.87
CA ALA A 82 5.24 -13.66 18.62
C ALA A 82 6.19 -12.52 19.01
N PHE A 83 6.50 -11.62 18.07
CA PHE A 83 7.29 -10.42 18.35
C PHE A 83 6.65 -9.54 19.42
N THR A 84 5.37 -9.22 19.25
CA THR A 84 4.61 -8.37 20.18
C THR A 84 4.58 -8.95 21.60
N ASN A 85 4.37 -10.27 21.72
CA ASN A 85 4.35 -10.98 22.99
C ASN A 85 5.74 -11.05 23.65
N ALA A 86 6.83 -11.06 22.86
CA ALA A 86 8.19 -11.02 23.40
C ALA A 86 8.49 -9.71 24.14
N PHE A 87 7.77 -8.62 23.83
CA PHE A 87 7.80 -7.36 24.56
C PHE A 87 6.72 -7.25 25.65
N ASN A 88 6.04 -8.34 26.00
CA ASN A 88 4.97 -8.39 26.99
C ASN A 88 3.83 -7.40 26.72
N ARG A 89 3.49 -7.17 25.44
CA ARG A 89 2.43 -6.23 25.06
C ARG A 89 1.02 -6.79 25.23
N GLY A 90 0.90 -8.07 25.45
CA GLY A 90 -0.35 -8.76 25.68
C GLY A 90 -1.14 -9.13 24.41
N PRO A 91 -2.16 -10.00 24.56
CA PRO A 91 -2.89 -10.56 23.43
C PRO A 91 -3.75 -9.54 22.69
N THR A 92 -4.25 -8.50 23.35
CA THR A 92 -5.05 -7.44 22.73
C THR A 92 -4.25 -6.73 21.65
N ILE A 93 -3.08 -6.21 21.98
CA ILE A 93 -2.20 -5.54 21.03
C ILE A 93 -1.71 -6.51 19.96
N ALA A 94 -1.27 -7.70 20.34
CA ALA A 94 -0.74 -8.70 19.41
C ALA A 94 -1.76 -9.11 18.35
N ASN A 95 -3.00 -9.39 18.75
CA ASN A 95 -4.05 -9.80 17.81
C ASN A 95 -4.51 -8.62 16.93
N THR A 96 -4.63 -7.43 17.50
CA THR A 96 -5.02 -6.24 16.74
C THR A 96 -3.97 -5.90 15.67
N LEU A 97 -2.68 -5.90 16.02
CA LEU A 97 -1.61 -5.66 15.06
C LEU A 97 -1.61 -6.71 13.95
N ALA A 98 -1.73 -8.00 14.28
CA ALA A 98 -1.80 -9.05 13.27
C ALA A 98 -3.01 -8.87 12.33
N ALA A 99 -4.18 -8.51 12.87
CA ALA A 99 -5.40 -8.32 12.08
C ALA A 99 -5.35 -7.07 11.17
N VAL A 100 -4.66 -6.01 11.59
CA VAL A 100 -4.55 -4.74 10.84
C VAL A 100 -3.43 -4.78 9.82
N LEU A 101 -2.31 -5.45 10.14
CA LEU A 101 -1.11 -5.42 9.32
C LEU A 101 -0.99 -6.61 8.35
N VAL A 102 -1.86 -7.60 8.46
CA VAL A 102 -1.88 -8.77 7.56
C VAL A 102 -3.26 -8.90 6.91
N PRO A 103 -3.36 -8.93 5.57
CA PRO A 103 -2.25 -8.93 4.61
C PRO A 103 -1.50 -7.60 4.57
N ASP A 104 -0.18 -7.66 4.34
CA ASP A 104 0.68 -6.48 4.28
C ASP A 104 0.42 -5.69 3.00
N MET A 105 -0.57 -4.81 3.08
CA MET A 105 -1.04 -3.94 1.99
C MET A 105 -1.39 -2.56 2.52
N LEU A 106 -1.12 -1.54 1.73
CA LEU A 106 -1.63 -0.20 2.00
C LEU A 106 -3.12 -0.13 1.66
N MET A 107 -3.95 0.07 2.68
CA MET A 107 -5.41 0.11 2.54
C MET A 107 -5.91 1.50 2.17
N VAL A 108 -6.81 1.58 1.19
CA VAL A 108 -7.47 2.82 0.75
C VAL A 108 -8.97 2.55 0.54
N TYR A 109 -9.80 3.45 1.04
CA TYR A 109 -11.27 3.41 0.89
C TYR A 109 -11.74 4.64 0.11
N PRO A 110 -11.83 4.56 -1.25
CA PRO A 110 -12.13 5.72 -2.10
C PRO A 110 -13.49 6.37 -1.85
N ASN A 111 -14.43 5.64 -1.24
CA ASN A 111 -15.75 6.13 -0.87
C ASN A 111 -15.80 6.93 0.45
N ARG A 112 -14.69 7.07 1.13
CA ARG A 112 -14.54 7.88 2.35
C ARG A 112 -13.91 9.23 2.01
N SER A 113 -14.03 10.20 2.91
CA SER A 113 -13.47 11.54 2.68
C SER A 113 -11.93 11.50 2.58
N GLY A 114 -11.37 12.05 1.51
CA GLY A 114 -9.93 12.23 1.35
C GLY A 114 -9.30 13.14 2.44
N ALA A 115 -10.08 13.98 3.09
CA ALA A 115 -9.64 14.78 4.24
C ALA A 115 -9.26 13.92 5.45
N THR A 116 -9.68 12.65 5.48
CA THR A 116 -9.32 11.67 6.51
C THR A 116 -8.22 10.71 6.05
N ALA A 117 -7.49 11.07 4.99
CA ALA A 117 -6.36 10.27 4.54
C ALA A 117 -5.25 10.26 5.61
N GLY A 118 -4.57 9.14 5.70
CA GLY A 118 -3.48 8.93 6.64
C GLY A 118 -3.30 7.46 6.97
N TRP A 119 -2.07 7.10 7.30
CA TRP A 119 -1.74 5.71 7.61
C TRP A 119 -2.50 5.22 8.85
N LEU A 120 -3.06 4.04 8.77
CA LEU A 120 -3.93 3.41 9.77
C LEU A 120 -5.27 4.13 10.02
N SER A 121 -5.57 5.29 9.40
CA SER A 121 -6.83 6.00 9.63
C SER A 121 -8.06 5.12 9.34
N TRP A 122 -7.96 4.22 8.37
CA TRP A 122 -9.02 3.27 8.01
C TRP A 122 -9.36 2.30 9.15
N ALA A 123 -8.37 1.90 9.93
CA ALA A 123 -8.54 0.94 11.02
C ALA A 123 -8.93 1.64 12.34
N LEU A 124 -8.36 2.82 12.62
CA LEU A 124 -8.51 3.51 13.89
C LEU A 124 -9.67 4.50 13.93
N ALA A 125 -10.02 5.12 12.78
CA ALA A 125 -10.98 6.21 12.72
C ALA A 125 -11.98 6.09 11.56
N ASN A 126 -12.15 4.91 10.96
CA ASN A 126 -12.97 4.72 9.76
C ASN A 126 -12.63 5.72 8.63
N GLY A 127 -11.37 6.13 8.54
CA GLY A 127 -10.88 7.11 7.59
C GLY A 127 -10.59 6.53 6.20
N TYR A 128 -10.12 7.41 5.30
CA TYR A 128 -9.80 7.08 3.91
C TYR A 128 -8.69 6.05 3.79
N GLY A 129 -7.73 6.03 4.72
CA GLY A 129 -6.51 5.22 4.61
C GLY A 129 -5.44 5.89 3.75
N GLY A 130 -4.58 5.08 3.15
CA GLY A 130 -3.43 5.56 2.40
C GLY A 130 -2.32 6.09 3.30
N ARG A 131 -1.42 6.87 2.72
CA ARG A 131 -0.37 7.63 3.42
C ARG A 131 -0.30 9.02 2.81
N THR A 132 -0.24 10.04 3.65
CA THR A 132 0.08 11.39 3.19
C THR A 132 1.60 11.63 3.26
N LEU A 133 2.08 12.64 2.54
CA LEU A 133 3.51 13.03 2.59
C LEU A 133 3.94 13.52 3.98
N LYS A 134 2.97 13.89 4.83
CA LYS A 134 3.21 14.42 6.17
C LYS A 134 3.06 13.38 7.27
N ASP A 135 2.62 12.17 6.93
CA ASP A 135 2.44 11.12 7.93
C ASP A 135 3.78 10.72 8.53
N ASP A 136 3.88 10.81 9.84
CA ASP A 136 4.94 10.21 10.62
C ASP A 136 4.60 8.74 10.87
N VAL A 137 4.84 7.92 9.85
CA VAL A 137 4.41 6.51 9.87
C VAL A 137 5.25 5.66 10.82
N VAL A 138 6.49 6.07 11.08
CA VAL A 138 7.37 5.36 12.00
C VAL A 138 6.91 5.57 13.43
N ASP A 139 6.72 6.81 13.86
CA ASP A 139 6.23 7.10 15.20
C ASP A 139 4.81 6.57 15.44
N ALA A 140 3.93 6.65 14.43
CA ALA A 140 2.59 6.07 14.51
C ALA A 140 2.64 4.54 14.69
N GLY A 141 3.51 3.86 13.95
CA GLY A 141 3.71 2.42 14.06
C GLY A 141 4.32 2.01 15.38
N LEU A 142 5.38 2.67 15.80
CA LEU A 142 6.03 2.43 17.09
C LEU A 142 5.08 2.69 18.26
N THR A 143 4.26 3.74 18.19
CA THR A 143 3.24 4.03 19.19
C THR A 143 2.15 2.96 19.23
N ALA A 144 1.74 2.41 18.08
CA ALA A 144 0.80 1.30 18.05
C ALA A 144 1.38 0.02 18.68
N ILE A 145 2.67 -0.22 18.51
CA ILE A 145 3.35 -1.41 19.03
C ILE A 145 3.70 -1.26 20.51
N PHE A 146 4.37 -0.17 20.87
CA PHE A 146 5.02 0.02 22.17
C PHE A 146 4.31 1.04 23.07
N GLY A 147 3.35 1.79 22.53
CA GLY A 147 2.49 2.69 23.28
C GLY A 147 1.23 2.03 23.82
N ASN A 148 0.25 2.81 24.17
CA ASN A 148 -1.05 2.36 24.67
C ASN A 148 -2.23 2.67 23.70
N LEU A 149 -1.91 2.94 22.43
CA LEU A 149 -2.91 3.32 21.42
C LEU A 149 -3.95 2.21 21.19
N LEU A 150 -3.53 0.96 21.16
CA LEU A 150 -4.39 -0.20 20.89
C LEU A 150 -4.94 -0.85 22.15
N ASP A 151 -4.38 -0.53 23.31
CA ASP A 151 -4.84 -0.99 24.63
C ASP A 151 -4.49 0.11 25.65
N PRO A 152 -5.46 0.93 26.07
CA PRO A 152 -5.23 2.01 27.03
C PRO A 152 -4.69 1.56 28.40
N GLN A 153 -4.81 0.28 28.74
CA GLN A 153 -4.28 -0.29 29.99
C GLN A 153 -2.85 -0.80 29.85
N ALA A 154 -2.32 -0.87 28.63
CA ALA A 154 -0.97 -1.34 28.42
C ALA A 154 0.07 -0.33 28.87
N ALA A 155 1.14 -0.82 29.52
CA ALA A 155 2.28 0.03 29.87
C ALA A 155 2.96 0.59 28.61
N VAL A 156 3.31 1.87 28.63
CA VAL A 156 4.02 2.53 27.54
C VAL A 156 5.52 2.27 27.66
N LEU A 157 6.14 1.76 26.64
CA LEU A 157 7.59 1.61 26.53
C LEU A 157 8.17 2.87 25.85
N SER A 158 8.20 3.97 26.57
CA SER A 158 8.43 5.32 26.05
C SER A 158 9.72 5.49 25.24
N GLY A 159 10.76 4.71 25.52
CA GLY A 159 12.00 4.72 24.73
C GLY A 159 11.89 4.05 23.36
N LEU A 160 10.74 3.44 23.03
CA LEU A 160 10.50 2.70 21.79
C LEU A 160 9.33 3.25 20.96
N THR A 161 8.75 4.38 21.34
CA THR A 161 7.55 4.92 20.68
C THR A 161 7.84 5.96 19.60
N SER A 162 9.11 6.31 19.35
CA SER A 162 9.52 7.30 18.35
C SER A 162 10.91 6.97 17.82
N ASP A 163 11.18 7.33 16.57
CA ASP A 163 12.52 7.35 15.98
C ASP A 163 13.24 8.69 16.19
N ASN A 164 12.58 9.63 16.86
CA ASN A 164 13.06 11.00 17.13
C ASN A 164 13.32 11.82 15.85
N ILE A 165 12.68 11.48 14.74
CA ILE A 165 12.72 12.24 13.49
C ILE A 165 11.34 12.86 13.26
N SER A 166 11.27 14.19 13.28
CA SER A 166 10.00 14.91 13.06
C SER A 166 9.75 15.17 11.58
N THR A 167 8.52 14.91 11.13
CA THR A 167 8.05 15.28 9.78
C THR A 167 7.87 16.79 9.61
N SER A 168 7.83 17.55 10.70
CA SER A 168 7.64 19.02 10.69
C SER A 168 8.79 19.79 10.03
N VAL A 169 9.96 19.18 9.84
CA VAL A 169 11.13 19.80 9.19
C VAL A 169 11.04 19.81 7.65
N ARG A 170 9.99 19.24 7.08
CA ARG A 170 9.78 19.20 5.64
C ARG A 170 8.63 20.09 5.21
N THR A 171 8.82 20.79 4.10
CA THR A 171 7.77 21.52 3.41
C THR A 171 7.37 20.76 2.16
N TYR A 172 6.11 20.88 1.78
CA TYR A 172 5.56 20.21 0.61
C TYR A 172 4.83 21.25 -0.25
N GLY A 173 4.98 21.13 -1.56
CA GLY A 173 4.28 21.97 -2.52
C GLY A 173 2.76 21.70 -2.52
N THR A 174 2.00 22.64 -3.06
CA THR A 174 0.55 22.49 -3.26
C THR A 174 0.17 21.93 -4.63
N THR A 175 1.16 21.81 -5.52
CA THR A 175 1.01 21.29 -6.88
C THR A 175 1.90 20.06 -7.07
N PHE A 176 1.47 19.16 -7.96
CA PHE A 176 2.27 17.97 -8.30
C PHE A 176 3.67 18.41 -8.84
N PRO A 177 4.76 17.75 -8.41
CA PRO A 177 4.86 16.51 -7.65
C PRO A 177 4.81 16.64 -6.13
N TYR A 178 4.44 17.77 -5.58
CA TYR A 178 4.29 18.08 -4.13
C TYR A 178 5.59 18.00 -3.31
N LEU A 179 6.70 17.64 -3.91
CA LEU A 179 8.00 17.51 -3.26
C LEU A 179 8.80 18.81 -3.41
N GLU A 180 9.65 19.09 -2.44
CA GLU A 180 10.68 20.12 -2.56
C GLU A 180 11.75 19.73 -3.58
N SER A 181 12.47 20.75 -4.09
CA SER A 181 13.68 20.51 -4.87
C SER A 181 14.71 19.74 -4.05
N ALA A 182 15.44 18.87 -4.70
CA ALA A 182 16.57 18.18 -4.06
C ALA A 182 17.58 19.22 -3.54
N ARG A 183 18.07 19.03 -2.34
CA ARG A 183 19.09 19.85 -1.71
C ARG A 183 20.46 19.29 -1.94
#